data_c20a00b417f29350642f2bfe5e34b8d4
#
_entry.id   c20a00b417f29350642f2bfe5e34b8d4
#
_cell.length_a   1.000
_cell.length_b   1.000
_cell.length_c   1.000
_cell.angle_alpha   90.00
_cell.angle_beta   90.00
_cell.angle_gamma   90.00
#
_symmetry.space_group_name_H-M   'P 1'
#
loop_
_entity.id
_entity.type
_entity.pdbx_description
1 polymer ?
#
loop_
_entity_poly.entity_id
_entity_poly.type
_entity_poly.pdbx_seq_one_letter_code
_entity_poly.pdbx_strand_id
1 'polypeptide(L)'
;MKKNFIIVAASVMALMSCGGGEKLYTEEQLLGEWHEVMPVNKHFVQGMLLDKANKASSVGMATLKYNNWKLVNGKHQKSCIVLCGESIGNGQTIQFCDTLNIIALQNDMLTLGKGEMYRIEYRRAQENTTPLIGGSDAAMGYTYSKVLDKKIRIFEAGTRLLSAVDQHSSSAAYVVFSSDSAKVEVFMPEETVVLEKRVRPDGSAVWNVEDDDSYMLEKSNDEWIVSRRGKVVYSSTGFENIIKADFKNNKGEQLAAKFFTKAGVAQVTYLGVDNLLYQYVTASGYGYKNSFIDIRGKGKDMTLTFVGKDSSVEFTEQ
;
A
#
# COMPACT_ATOMS: atom_id res chain seq x y z
N MET A 1 -33.65 51.86 32.62
CA MET A 1 -33.37 50.73 33.53
C MET A 1 -32.74 49.62 32.71
N LYS A 2 -31.40 49.50 32.77
CA LYS A 2 -30.63 48.43 32.11
C LYS A 2 -30.34 47.37 33.12
N LYS A 3 -30.84 46.13 32.93
CA LYS A 3 -30.51 44.97 33.75
C LYS A 3 -29.26 44.30 33.21
N ASN A 4 -28.18 44.35 33.96
CA ASN A 4 -26.96 43.58 33.72
C ASN A 4 -27.15 42.16 34.17
N PHE A 5 -26.98 41.21 33.21
CA PHE A 5 -26.89 39.79 33.50
C PHE A 5 -25.39 39.47 33.74
N ILE A 6 -25.05 39.09 34.96
CA ILE A 6 -23.74 38.56 35.32
C ILE A 6 -23.78 37.06 35.06
N ILE A 7 -23.00 36.58 34.09
CA ILE A 7 -22.74 35.15 33.87
C ILE A 7 -21.57 34.76 34.78
N VAL A 8 -21.88 33.98 35.81
CA VAL A 8 -20.87 33.34 36.62
C VAL A 8 -20.41 32.09 35.89
N ALA A 9 -19.19 32.16 35.38
CA ALA A 9 -18.50 30.98 34.84
C ALA A 9 -17.96 30.16 36.03
N ALA A 10 -18.60 29.03 36.30
CA ALA A 10 -18.11 28.04 37.25
C ALA A 10 -16.95 27.25 36.60
N SER A 11 -15.72 27.64 36.93
CA SER A 11 -14.53 26.85 36.63
C SER A 11 -14.53 25.59 37.52
N VAL A 12 -14.85 24.44 36.91
CA VAL A 12 -14.61 23.16 37.57
C VAL A 12 -13.11 22.85 37.48
N MET A 13 -12.38 23.17 38.53
CA MET A 13 -11.05 22.65 38.75
C MET A 13 -11.16 21.16 39.04
N ALA A 14 -10.79 20.35 38.06
CA ALA A 14 -10.57 18.93 38.29
C ALA A 14 -9.32 18.75 39.15
N LEU A 15 -9.55 18.52 40.45
CA LEU A 15 -8.50 18.08 41.36
C LEU A 15 -8.00 16.72 40.87
N MET A 16 -6.78 16.68 40.33
CA MET A 16 -6.03 15.44 40.15
C MET A 16 -5.73 14.83 41.49
N SER A 17 -6.61 13.97 41.98
CA SER A 17 -6.32 13.09 43.10
C SER A 17 -5.36 12.00 42.61
N CYS A 18 -4.07 12.12 43.00
CA CYS A 18 -3.11 11.02 43.02
C CYS A 18 -3.49 10.06 44.15
N GLY A 19 -4.54 9.27 43.94
CA GLY A 19 -4.91 8.13 44.76
C GLY A 19 -5.04 6.94 43.85
N GLY A 20 -4.28 5.87 44.11
CA GLY A 20 -4.31 4.60 43.39
C GLY A 20 -5.66 3.86 43.55
N GLY A 21 -6.76 4.51 43.14
CA GLY A 21 -8.09 3.91 43.01
C GLY A 21 -8.15 3.06 41.78
N GLU A 22 -8.62 1.83 41.92
CA GLU A 22 -8.87 0.90 40.82
C GLU A 22 -9.82 1.54 39.82
N LYS A 23 -9.37 1.66 38.56
CA LYS A 23 -10.17 2.22 37.49
C LYS A 23 -11.17 1.16 37.01
N LEU A 24 -12.45 1.39 37.26
CA LEU A 24 -13.52 0.55 36.76
C LEU A 24 -13.94 1.04 35.36
N TYR A 25 -14.24 0.11 34.47
CA TYR A 25 -14.69 0.39 33.11
C TYR A 25 -16.11 -0.12 32.92
N THR A 26 -16.82 0.41 31.92
CA THR A 26 -18.13 -0.07 31.51
C THR A 26 -18.02 -0.78 30.17
N GLU A 27 -18.97 -1.67 29.87
CA GLU A 27 -19.00 -2.35 28.56
C GLU A 27 -19.13 -1.35 27.41
N GLU A 28 -19.93 -0.29 27.58
CA GLU A 28 -20.14 0.74 26.57
C GLU A 28 -18.83 1.45 26.16
N GLN A 29 -17.91 1.60 27.10
CA GLN A 29 -16.60 2.18 26.81
C GLN A 29 -15.73 1.28 25.93
N LEU A 30 -15.99 -0.02 25.93
CA LEU A 30 -15.23 -1.02 25.22
C LEU A 30 -15.90 -1.47 23.90
N LEU A 31 -17.21 -1.25 23.76
CA LEU A 31 -17.91 -1.58 22.52
C LEU A 31 -17.29 -0.89 21.32
N GLY A 32 -17.28 -1.60 20.17
CA GLY A 32 -16.78 -1.11 18.89
C GLY A 32 -15.59 -1.90 18.37
N GLU A 33 -15.10 -1.47 17.23
CA GLU A 33 -13.99 -2.10 16.54
C GLU A 33 -12.65 -1.47 16.97
N TRP A 34 -11.69 -2.32 17.28
CA TRP A 34 -10.37 -1.98 17.79
C TRP A 34 -9.27 -2.57 16.94
N HIS A 35 -8.38 -1.74 16.42
CA HIS A 35 -7.26 -2.11 15.56
C HIS A 35 -5.95 -2.07 16.30
N GLU A 36 -5.12 -3.09 16.15
CA GLU A 36 -3.76 -3.09 16.68
C GLU A 36 -2.95 -1.93 16.07
N VAL A 37 -2.24 -1.19 16.93
CA VAL A 37 -1.37 -0.09 16.48
C VAL A 37 -0.13 -0.61 15.79
N MET A 38 0.37 -1.78 16.22
CA MET A 38 1.54 -2.45 15.62
C MET A 38 1.21 -3.92 15.30
N PRO A 39 0.45 -4.18 14.23
CA PRO A 39 0.15 -5.54 13.84
C PRO A 39 1.41 -6.27 13.37
N VAL A 40 1.43 -7.59 13.51
CA VAL A 40 2.55 -8.45 13.05
C VAL A 40 2.80 -8.26 11.55
N ASN A 41 1.74 -8.06 10.79
CA ASN A 41 1.83 -7.71 9.37
C ASN A 41 1.29 -6.29 9.14
N LYS A 42 2.17 -5.36 8.83
CA LYS A 42 1.85 -3.93 8.64
C LYS A 42 0.89 -3.65 7.47
N HIS A 43 0.72 -4.60 6.56
CA HIS A 43 -0.18 -4.48 5.40
C HIS A 43 -1.62 -4.90 5.71
N PHE A 44 -1.87 -5.49 6.88
CA PHE A 44 -3.19 -5.93 7.29
C PHE A 44 -3.59 -5.26 8.58
N VAL A 45 -4.84 -4.85 8.65
CA VAL A 45 -5.42 -4.43 9.91
C VAL A 45 -5.76 -5.68 10.71
N GLN A 46 -5.21 -5.78 11.90
CA GLN A 46 -5.53 -6.82 12.88
C GLN A 46 -6.22 -6.19 14.07
N GLY A 47 -7.18 -6.92 14.65
CA GLY A 47 -7.88 -6.39 15.79
C GLY A 47 -9.07 -7.22 16.21
N MET A 48 -9.99 -6.56 16.90
CA MET A 48 -11.20 -7.17 17.44
C MET A 48 -12.39 -6.22 17.34
N LEU A 49 -13.57 -6.78 17.10
CA LEU A 49 -14.84 -6.11 17.31
C LEU A 49 -15.45 -6.65 18.61
N LEU A 50 -15.75 -5.76 19.54
CA LEU A 50 -16.49 -6.05 20.77
C LEU A 50 -17.91 -5.52 20.60
N ASP A 51 -18.87 -6.43 20.52
CA ASP A 51 -20.28 -6.10 20.28
C ASP A 51 -21.13 -6.37 21.51
N LYS A 52 -22.35 -5.87 21.49
CA LYS A 52 -23.38 -6.11 22.52
C LYS A 52 -23.65 -7.60 22.72
N ALA A 53 -24.26 -7.93 23.84
CA ALA A 53 -24.59 -9.31 24.21
C ALA A 53 -23.37 -10.24 24.25
N ASN A 54 -22.22 -9.71 24.68
CA ASN A 54 -20.94 -10.45 24.85
C ASN A 54 -20.40 -11.09 23.56
N LYS A 55 -20.80 -10.62 22.39
CA LYS A 55 -20.29 -11.11 21.12
C LYS A 55 -18.98 -10.42 20.77
N ALA A 56 -18.02 -11.20 20.27
CA ALA A 56 -16.78 -10.69 19.73
C ALA A 56 -16.50 -11.30 18.36
N SER A 57 -15.76 -10.60 17.53
CA SER A 57 -15.21 -11.16 16.30
C SER A 57 -13.79 -10.64 16.06
N SER A 58 -12.99 -11.44 15.41
CA SER A 58 -11.65 -11.06 14.99
C SER A 58 -11.70 -10.19 13.72
N VAL A 59 -10.84 -9.20 13.66
CA VAL A 59 -10.65 -8.34 12.50
C VAL A 59 -9.28 -8.66 11.89
N GLY A 60 -9.25 -9.00 10.60
CA GLY A 60 -8.02 -9.25 9.87
C GLY A 60 -7.19 -10.46 10.29
N MET A 61 -7.74 -11.40 11.07
CA MET A 61 -7.04 -12.59 11.54
C MET A 61 -7.66 -13.87 10.97
N ALA A 62 -6.90 -14.64 10.19
CA ALA A 62 -7.39 -15.88 9.57
C ALA A 62 -7.38 -17.07 10.52
N THR A 63 -6.40 -17.12 11.41
CA THR A 63 -6.13 -18.28 12.29
C THR A 63 -6.67 -18.11 13.71
N LEU A 64 -7.10 -16.92 14.07
CA LEU A 64 -7.64 -16.60 15.39
C LEU A 64 -9.04 -16.01 15.21
N LYS A 65 -10.08 -16.68 15.74
CA LYS A 65 -11.47 -16.26 15.66
C LYS A 65 -12.03 -16.04 17.05
N TYR A 66 -12.30 -14.80 17.42
CA TYR A 66 -13.03 -14.48 18.63
C TYR A 66 -14.53 -14.75 18.42
N ASN A 67 -15.18 -15.27 19.44
CA ASN A 67 -16.63 -15.56 19.44
C ASN A 67 -17.35 -14.76 20.53
N ASN A 68 -16.73 -14.67 21.71
CA ASN A 68 -17.30 -14.03 22.87
C ASN A 68 -16.29 -13.18 23.61
N TRP A 69 -16.80 -12.16 24.30
CA TRP A 69 -16.00 -11.37 25.24
C TRP A 69 -16.80 -11.06 26.50
N LYS A 70 -16.09 -10.71 27.56
CA LYS A 70 -16.68 -10.31 28.83
C LYS A 70 -15.77 -9.32 29.56
N LEU A 71 -16.34 -8.23 30.06
CA LEU A 71 -15.67 -7.34 30.99
C LEU A 71 -15.78 -7.89 32.41
N VAL A 72 -14.67 -7.97 33.11
CA VAL A 72 -14.60 -8.36 34.52
C VAL A 72 -13.94 -7.22 35.30
N ASN A 73 -14.69 -6.56 36.15
CA ASN A 73 -14.21 -5.54 37.08
C ASN A 73 -13.97 -6.18 38.46
N GLY A 74 -12.72 -6.18 38.89
CA GLY A 74 -12.36 -6.75 40.20
C GLY A 74 -12.45 -5.73 41.34
N LYS A 75 -12.89 -6.14 42.53
CA LYS A 75 -12.89 -5.27 43.71
C LYS A 75 -11.49 -5.04 44.31
N HIS A 76 -10.49 -5.81 43.93
CA HIS A 76 -9.10 -5.73 44.38
C HIS A 76 -8.12 -6.22 43.29
N GLN A 77 -8.57 -6.23 42.03
CA GLN A 77 -7.79 -6.67 40.88
C GLN A 77 -8.02 -5.70 39.71
N LYS A 78 -7.05 -5.62 38.81
CA LYS A 78 -7.19 -4.82 37.58
C LYS A 78 -8.40 -5.31 36.78
N SER A 79 -9.19 -4.39 36.24
CA SER A 79 -10.25 -4.72 35.29
C SER A 79 -9.65 -5.45 34.09
N CYS A 80 -10.31 -6.49 33.61
CA CYS A 80 -9.83 -7.29 32.49
C CYS A 80 -10.94 -7.60 31.50
N ILE A 81 -10.53 -7.89 30.27
CA ILE A 81 -11.37 -8.44 29.22
C ILE A 81 -11.04 -9.92 29.11
N VAL A 82 -12.05 -10.77 29.15
CA VAL A 82 -11.93 -12.18 28.79
C VAL A 82 -12.40 -12.33 27.35
N LEU A 83 -11.50 -12.79 26.47
CA LEU A 83 -11.77 -13.07 25.05
C LEU A 83 -11.73 -14.55 24.82
N CYS A 84 -12.83 -15.13 24.36
CA CYS A 84 -12.91 -16.54 24.01
C CYS A 84 -13.11 -16.72 22.51
N GLY A 85 -12.58 -17.82 21.99
CA GLY A 85 -12.65 -18.10 20.56
C GLY A 85 -11.96 -19.39 20.16
N GLU A 86 -11.56 -19.45 18.91
CA GLU A 86 -10.94 -20.59 18.25
C GLU A 86 -9.62 -20.20 17.61
N SER A 87 -8.59 -21.00 17.84
CA SER A 87 -7.32 -20.94 17.10
C SER A 87 -7.31 -22.07 16.07
N ILE A 88 -7.12 -21.72 14.79
CA ILE A 88 -7.16 -22.65 13.66
C ILE A 88 -5.75 -22.74 13.08
N GLY A 89 -5.16 -23.92 13.09
CA GLY A 89 -3.82 -24.16 12.53
C GLY A 89 -3.53 -25.64 12.36
N ASN A 90 -2.72 -25.97 11.37
CA ASN A 90 -2.30 -27.35 11.08
C ASN A 90 -3.44 -28.39 11.00
N GLY A 91 -4.59 -27.96 10.45
CA GLY A 91 -5.79 -28.82 10.36
C GLY A 91 -6.50 -29.06 11.69
N GLN A 92 -6.15 -28.35 12.75
CA GLN A 92 -6.76 -28.46 14.07
C GLN A 92 -7.44 -27.14 14.46
N THR A 93 -8.51 -27.26 15.23
CA THR A 93 -9.20 -26.12 15.85
C THR A 93 -9.15 -26.28 17.37
N ILE A 94 -8.57 -25.31 18.05
CA ILE A 94 -8.39 -25.31 19.49
C ILE A 94 -9.23 -24.19 20.09
N GLN A 95 -10.10 -24.52 21.03
CA GLN A 95 -10.87 -23.52 21.80
C GLN A 95 -9.95 -22.85 22.83
N PHE A 96 -10.08 -21.54 23.02
CA PHE A 96 -9.33 -20.81 24.03
C PHE A 96 -10.16 -19.71 24.69
N CYS A 97 -9.72 -19.29 25.87
CA CYS A 97 -10.17 -18.07 26.52
C CYS A 97 -8.96 -17.36 27.12
N ASP A 98 -8.70 -16.15 26.65
CA ASP A 98 -7.64 -15.30 27.15
C ASP A 98 -8.17 -14.22 28.06
N THR A 99 -7.49 -14.02 29.19
CA THR A 99 -7.78 -12.92 30.13
C THR A 99 -6.72 -11.86 30.00
N LEU A 100 -7.12 -10.66 29.55
CA LEU A 100 -6.25 -9.52 29.28
C LEU A 100 -6.61 -8.38 30.21
N ASN A 101 -5.65 -7.92 31.01
CA ASN A 101 -5.83 -6.76 31.89
C ASN A 101 -5.96 -5.48 31.08
N ILE A 102 -6.90 -4.62 31.43
CA ILE A 102 -7.00 -3.27 30.88
C ILE A 102 -5.96 -2.40 31.59
N ILE A 103 -4.88 -2.07 30.87
CA ILE A 103 -3.81 -1.23 31.38
C ILE A 103 -4.20 0.23 31.28
N ALA A 104 -4.76 0.63 30.13
CA ALA A 104 -5.24 1.98 29.86
C ALA A 104 -6.37 1.99 28.85
N LEU A 105 -7.31 2.93 29.00
CA LEU A 105 -8.31 3.29 28.02
C LEU A 105 -8.44 4.82 28.04
N GLN A 106 -7.98 5.49 26.99
CA GLN A 106 -7.97 6.95 26.86
C GLN A 106 -7.94 7.35 25.39
N ASN A 107 -8.69 8.38 25.02
CA ASN A 107 -8.63 8.99 23.70
C ASN A 107 -8.68 7.98 22.55
N ASP A 108 -9.62 7.05 22.59
CA ASP A 108 -9.78 5.98 21.61
C ASP A 108 -8.57 5.03 21.48
N MET A 109 -7.72 5.00 22.49
CA MET A 109 -6.64 4.04 22.65
C MET A 109 -6.95 3.07 23.80
N LEU A 110 -6.88 1.77 23.53
CA LEU A 110 -7.02 0.69 24.50
C LEU A 110 -5.73 -0.09 24.59
N THR A 111 -5.12 -0.15 25.75
CA THR A 111 -3.94 -0.97 26.03
C THR A 111 -4.34 -2.18 26.86
N LEU A 112 -4.15 -3.37 26.31
CA LEU A 112 -4.36 -4.64 26.97
C LEU A 112 -3.03 -5.32 27.32
N GLY A 113 -3.00 -6.12 28.36
CA GLY A 113 -1.79 -6.85 28.74
C GLY A 113 -2.06 -8.16 29.48
N LYS A 114 -1.08 -9.08 29.38
CA LYS A 114 -1.07 -10.36 30.09
C LYS A 114 0.29 -10.51 30.78
N GLY A 115 0.26 -10.60 32.12
CA GLY A 115 1.50 -10.56 32.90
C GLY A 115 2.20 -9.19 32.82
N GLU A 116 3.53 -9.18 32.99
CA GLU A 116 4.32 -7.94 32.97
C GLU A 116 4.87 -7.58 31.60
N MET A 117 5.06 -8.56 30.73
CA MET A 117 5.79 -8.40 29.47
C MET A 117 4.91 -8.31 28.22
N TYR A 118 3.69 -8.81 28.27
CA TYR A 118 2.83 -8.82 27.10
C TYR A 118 1.89 -7.62 27.12
N ARG A 119 2.00 -6.75 26.13
CA ARG A 119 1.14 -5.57 25.92
C ARG A 119 0.81 -5.41 24.46
N ILE A 120 -0.47 -5.14 24.18
CA ILE A 120 -0.96 -4.78 22.84
C ILE A 120 -1.71 -3.47 22.98
N GLU A 121 -1.42 -2.54 22.07
CA GLU A 121 -2.12 -1.28 21.92
C GLU A 121 -3.09 -1.34 20.76
N TYR A 122 -4.31 -0.92 21.01
CA TYR A 122 -5.38 -0.85 20.04
C TYR A 122 -5.86 0.59 19.91
N ARG A 123 -6.22 0.97 18.69
CA ARG A 123 -6.93 2.22 18.40
C ARG A 123 -8.35 1.89 17.98
N ARG A 124 -9.33 2.67 18.45
CA ARG A 124 -10.71 2.56 18.02
C ARG A 124 -10.81 2.87 16.53
N ALA A 125 -11.51 2.04 15.76
CA ALA A 125 -11.82 2.35 14.37
C ALA A 125 -12.72 3.59 14.31
N GLN A 126 -12.36 4.54 13.44
CA GLN A 126 -13.22 5.70 13.18
C GLN A 126 -14.24 5.34 12.10
N GLU A 127 -15.48 5.82 12.23
CA GLU A 127 -16.58 5.52 11.29
C GLU A 127 -16.29 5.88 9.82
N ASN A 128 -15.28 6.71 9.55
CA ASN A 128 -14.85 7.11 8.21
C ASN A 128 -13.64 6.35 7.67
N THR A 129 -13.21 5.27 8.33
CA THR A 129 -12.16 4.43 7.79
C THR A 129 -12.73 3.45 6.77
N THR A 130 -12.04 3.30 5.65
CA THR A 130 -12.26 2.29 4.61
C THR A 130 -12.77 0.98 5.21
N PRO A 131 -13.85 0.36 4.69
CA PRO A 131 -14.37 -0.89 5.22
C PRO A 131 -13.28 -1.94 5.33
N LEU A 132 -13.03 -2.40 6.55
CA LEU A 132 -11.96 -3.35 6.82
C LEU A 132 -12.35 -4.73 6.28
N ILE A 133 -11.36 -5.39 5.71
CA ILE A 133 -11.51 -6.76 5.26
C ILE A 133 -11.40 -7.65 6.49
N GLY A 134 -12.48 -8.32 6.87
CA GLY A 134 -12.46 -9.29 7.95
C GLY A 134 -11.52 -10.45 7.64
N GLY A 135 -11.02 -11.15 8.67
CA GLY A 135 -10.05 -12.23 8.51
C GLY A 135 -10.49 -13.33 7.54
N SER A 136 -11.79 -13.64 7.48
CA SER A 136 -12.35 -14.58 6.49
C SER A 136 -12.24 -14.06 5.06
N ASP A 137 -12.43 -12.77 4.83
CA ASP A 137 -12.36 -12.16 3.50
C ASP A 137 -10.91 -12.14 3.00
N ALA A 138 -9.95 -11.76 3.85
CA ALA A 138 -8.53 -11.80 3.51
C ALA A 138 -8.06 -13.23 3.20
N ALA A 139 -8.49 -14.22 3.98
CA ALA A 139 -8.20 -15.64 3.74
C ALA A 139 -8.81 -16.15 2.42
N MET A 140 -9.93 -15.57 1.98
CA MET A 140 -10.54 -15.85 0.68
C MET A 140 -9.97 -15.00 -0.47
N GLY A 141 -8.93 -14.22 -0.20
CA GLY A 141 -8.25 -13.37 -1.20
C GLY A 141 -8.98 -12.08 -1.55
N TYR A 142 -9.92 -11.63 -0.70
CA TYR A 142 -10.55 -10.34 -0.88
C TYR A 142 -9.66 -9.22 -0.33
N THR A 143 -9.66 -8.10 -1.03
CA THR A 143 -9.10 -6.82 -0.59
C THR A 143 -10.10 -5.70 -0.89
N TYR A 144 -9.94 -4.56 -0.23
CA TYR A 144 -10.77 -3.39 -0.52
C TYR A 144 -10.14 -2.54 -1.60
N SER A 145 -10.90 -2.24 -2.65
CA SER A 145 -10.47 -1.30 -3.68
C SER A 145 -11.04 0.09 -3.39
N LYS A 146 -10.14 1.07 -3.25
CA LYS A 146 -10.50 2.48 -3.04
C LYS A 146 -11.17 3.09 -4.29
N VAL A 147 -10.74 2.67 -5.48
CA VAL A 147 -11.28 3.21 -6.75
C VAL A 147 -12.63 2.62 -7.12
N LEU A 148 -12.97 1.42 -6.63
CA LEU A 148 -14.26 0.79 -6.82
C LEU A 148 -15.19 0.91 -5.62
N ASP A 149 -14.67 1.38 -4.48
CA ASP A 149 -15.37 1.51 -3.20
C ASP A 149 -16.09 0.22 -2.77
N LYS A 150 -15.39 -0.93 -2.94
CA LYS A 150 -15.92 -2.26 -2.59
C LYS A 150 -14.82 -3.29 -2.38
N LYS A 151 -15.21 -4.40 -1.75
CA LYS A 151 -14.35 -5.59 -1.65
C LYS A 151 -14.25 -6.29 -3.00
N ILE A 152 -13.03 -6.62 -3.39
CA ILE A 152 -12.72 -7.32 -4.64
C ILE A 152 -11.72 -8.45 -4.39
N ARG A 153 -11.67 -9.42 -5.29
CA ARG A 153 -10.53 -10.30 -5.47
C ARG A 153 -9.64 -9.71 -6.55
N ILE A 154 -8.45 -9.24 -6.17
CA ILE A 154 -7.57 -8.49 -7.09
C ILE A 154 -7.21 -9.29 -8.35
N PHE A 155 -7.05 -10.62 -8.21
CA PHE A 155 -6.72 -11.51 -9.32
C PHE A 155 -7.91 -11.78 -10.29
N GLU A 156 -9.15 -11.48 -9.86
CA GLU A 156 -10.36 -11.57 -10.71
C GLU A 156 -10.72 -10.20 -11.32
N ALA A 157 -10.55 -9.13 -10.54
CA ALA A 157 -10.98 -7.79 -10.92
C ALA A 157 -9.88 -6.97 -11.62
N GLY A 158 -8.61 -7.34 -11.43
CA GLY A 158 -7.47 -6.58 -11.90
C GLY A 158 -6.72 -7.21 -13.07
N THR A 159 -6.04 -6.37 -13.85
CA THR A 159 -5.08 -6.82 -14.85
C THR A 159 -3.76 -7.15 -14.18
N ARG A 160 -3.29 -8.38 -14.34
CA ARG A 160 -2.01 -8.82 -13.77
C ARG A 160 -0.83 -8.28 -14.57
N LEU A 161 0.16 -7.75 -13.86
CA LEU A 161 1.45 -7.33 -14.42
C LEU A 161 2.58 -8.10 -13.74
N LEU A 162 3.59 -8.46 -14.49
CA LEU A 162 4.75 -9.22 -14.04
C LEU A 162 5.92 -8.30 -13.69
N SER A 163 6.76 -8.72 -12.75
CA SER A 163 7.98 -7.97 -12.41
C SER A 163 8.86 -7.79 -13.65
N ALA A 164 9.34 -6.57 -13.86
CA ALA A 164 10.32 -6.22 -14.88
C ALA A 164 11.70 -5.91 -14.26
N VAL A 165 11.84 -6.08 -12.94
CA VAL A 165 13.08 -5.81 -12.20
C VAL A 165 13.84 -7.10 -11.92
N ASP A 166 13.12 -8.15 -11.50
CA ASP A 166 13.69 -9.44 -11.14
C ASP A 166 13.05 -10.56 -11.97
N GLN A 167 13.89 -11.24 -12.76
CA GLN A 167 13.48 -12.35 -13.62
C GLN A 167 12.98 -13.59 -12.85
N HIS A 168 13.48 -13.77 -11.64
CA HIS A 168 13.15 -14.90 -10.78
C HIS A 168 12.01 -14.59 -9.81
N SER A 169 11.52 -13.35 -9.81
CA SER A 169 10.42 -12.94 -8.96
C SER A 169 9.09 -13.54 -9.46
N SER A 170 8.41 -14.25 -8.59
CA SER A 170 7.01 -14.64 -8.78
C SER A 170 6.03 -13.51 -8.44
N SER A 171 6.54 -12.38 -7.97
CA SER A 171 5.74 -11.21 -7.60
C SER A 171 5.01 -10.63 -8.81
N ALA A 172 3.75 -10.27 -8.59
CA ALA A 172 2.92 -9.62 -9.59
C ALA A 172 2.27 -8.38 -8.99
N ALA A 173 2.07 -7.36 -9.83
CA ALA A 173 1.18 -6.26 -9.53
C ALA A 173 -0.18 -6.50 -10.19
N TYR A 174 -1.22 -5.86 -9.68
CA TYR A 174 -2.56 -5.89 -10.27
C TYR A 174 -3.08 -4.47 -10.41
N VAL A 175 -3.68 -4.19 -11.56
CA VAL A 175 -4.17 -2.87 -11.93
C VAL A 175 -5.69 -2.91 -11.98
N VAL A 176 -6.35 -2.10 -11.16
CA VAL A 176 -7.81 -2.02 -11.05
C VAL A 176 -8.25 -0.59 -11.36
N PHE A 177 -9.06 -0.42 -12.40
CA PHE A 177 -9.57 0.90 -12.81
C PHE A 177 -10.90 1.23 -12.14
N SER A 178 -11.12 2.51 -11.85
CA SER A 178 -12.46 3.03 -11.58
C SER A 178 -13.37 2.83 -12.80
N SER A 179 -14.69 2.84 -12.60
CA SER A 179 -15.67 2.60 -13.67
C SER A 179 -15.56 3.57 -14.85
N ASP A 180 -15.11 4.79 -14.61
CA ASP A 180 -14.87 5.85 -15.59
C ASP A 180 -13.42 5.89 -16.09
N SER A 181 -12.56 5.02 -15.56
CA SER A 181 -11.12 5.00 -15.80
C SER A 181 -10.39 6.32 -15.45
N ALA A 182 -11.03 7.20 -14.67
CA ALA A 182 -10.40 8.44 -14.20
C ALA A 182 -9.31 8.17 -13.14
N LYS A 183 -9.45 7.07 -12.41
CA LYS A 183 -8.48 6.61 -11.40
C LYS A 183 -8.12 5.16 -11.64
N VAL A 184 -6.94 4.80 -11.18
CA VAL A 184 -6.46 3.42 -11.16
C VAL A 184 -5.81 3.12 -9.82
N GLU A 185 -6.02 1.92 -9.32
CA GLU A 185 -5.36 1.40 -8.14
C GLU A 185 -4.39 0.32 -8.58
N VAL A 186 -3.11 0.49 -8.22
CA VAL A 186 -2.04 -0.46 -8.52
C VAL A 186 -1.67 -1.17 -7.22
N PHE A 187 -2.03 -2.43 -7.13
CA PHE A 187 -1.70 -3.31 -6.01
C PHE A 187 -0.35 -3.97 -6.30
N MET A 188 0.66 -3.59 -5.55
CA MET A 188 2.01 -4.17 -5.60
C MET A 188 2.31 -4.92 -4.29
N PRO A 189 3.28 -5.84 -4.26
CA PRO A 189 3.60 -6.61 -3.05
C PRO A 189 3.95 -5.73 -1.83
N GLU A 190 4.64 -4.62 -2.07
CA GLU A 190 5.12 -3.74 -1.01
C GLU A 190 4.14 -2.62 -0.64
N GLU A 191 3.33 -2.19 -1.61
CA GLU A 191 2.42 -1.05 -1.43
C GLU A 191 1.27 -1.05 -2.44
N THR A 192 0.23 -0.29 -2.13
CA THR A 192 -0.89 -0.02 -3.04
C THR A 192 -0.99 1.48 -3.27
N VAL A 193 -1.02 1.89 -4.53
CA VAL A 193 -1.10 3.31 -4.91
C VAL A 193 -2.33 3.58 -5.76
N VAL A 194 -2.90 4.76 -5.59
CA VAL A 194 -3.99 5.27 -6.44
C VAL A 194 -3.41 6.37 -7.32
N LEU A 195 -3.58 6.21 -8.63
CA LEU A 195 -3.09 7.13 -9.64
C LEU A 195 -4.27 7.77 -10.38
N GLU A 196 -4.12 9.00 -10.84
CA GLU A 196 -5.15 9.76 -11.56
C GLU A 196 -4.80 9.88 -13.05
N LYS A 197 -5.84 9.79 -13.88
CA LYS A 197 -5.68 9.91 -15.33
C LYS A 197 -5.27 11.30 -15.73
N ARG A 198 -4.24 11.37 -16.57
CA ARG A 198 -3.79 12.59 -17.25
C ARG A 198 -3.66 12.32 -18.74
N VAL A 199 -3.75 13.34 -19.54
CA VAL A 199 -3.62 13.25 -20.99
C VAL A 199 -2.37 14.04 -21.41
N ARG A 200 -1.47 13.37 -22.11
CA ARG A 200 -0.29 14.01 -22.67
C ARG A 200 -0.64 14.89 -23.88
N PRO A 201 0.25 15.79 -24.31
CA PRO A 201 0.01 16.64 -25.49
C PRO A 201 -0.25 15.86 -26.79
N ASP A 202 0.23 14.62 -26.89
CA ASP A 202 0.00 13.70 -28.01
C ASP A 202 -1.34 12.96 -27.95
N GLY A 203 -2.16 13.22 -26.91
CA GLY A 203 -3.44 12.60 -26.67
C GLY A 203 -3.37 11.25 -25.93
N SER A 204 -2.20 10.72 -25.65
CA SER A 204 -2.05 9.48 -24.89
C SER A 204 -2.44 9.64 -23.43
N ALA A 205 -3.07 8.62 -22.87
CA ALA A 205 -3.46 8.59 -21.47
C ALA A 205 -2.36 7.98 -20.60
N VAL A 206 -2.09 8.61 -19.46
CA VAL A 206 -1.25 8.10 -18.40
C VAL A 206 -1.96 8.28 -17.07
N TRP A 207 -1.61 7.47 -16.09
CA TRP A 207 -2.09 7.60 -14.71
C TRP A 207 -0.89 7.81 -13.81
N ASN A 208 -0.86 8.93 -13.12
CA ASN A 208 0.18 9.27 -12.14
C ASN A 208 -0.40 10.18 -11.05
N VAL A 209 0.39 10.51 -10.05
CA VAL A 209 0.17 11.62 -9.13
C VAL A 209 1.17 12.72 -9.43
N GLU A 210 0.95 13.91 -8.89
CA GLU A 210 1.72 15.12 -9.19
C GLU A 210 3.11 15.17 -8.52
N ASP A 211 3.55 14.05 -7.95
CA ASP A 211 4.80 13.92 -7.21
C ASP A 211 5.87 13.25 -8.08
N ASP A 212 7.08 13.80 -8.11
CA ASP A 212 8.23 13.29 -8.90
C ASP A 212 8.67 11.88 -8.53
N ASP A 213 8.31 11.40 -7.33
CA ASP A 213 8.62 10.06 -6.83
C ASP A 213 7.54 9.01 -7.10
N SER A 214 6.45 9.44 -7.70
CA SER A 214 5.29 8.59 -7.88
C SER A 214 5.48 7.55 -8.99
N TYR A 215 4.65 6.53 -8.90
CA TYR A 215 4.47 5.58 -9.98
C TYR A 215 3.70 6.22 -11.13
N MET A 216 3.99 5.74 -12.31
CA MET A 216 3.25 6.04 -13.53
C MET A 216 2.79 4.74 -14.16
N LEU A 217 1.49 4.65 -14.46
CA LEU A 217 0.92 3.59 -15.28
C LEU A 217 0.61 4.14 -16.66
N GLU A 218 0.98 3.43 -17.70
CA GLU A 218 0.62 3.76 -19.07
C GLU A 218 0.41 2.51 -19.92
N LYS A 219 -0.27 2.66 -21.05
CA LYS A 219 -0.41 1.63 -22.05
C LYS A 219 0.38 2.04 -23.30
N SER A 220 1.34 1.23 -23.69
CA SER A 220 2.18 1.46 -24.88
C SER A 220 2.17 0.20 -25.74
N ASN A 221 1.81 0.32 -27.02
CA ASN A 221 1.66 -0.80 -27.96
C ASN A 221 0.88 -1.99 -27.38
N ASP A 222 -0.27 -1.71 -26.73
CA ASP A 222 -1.12 -2.68 -26.04
C ASP A 222 -0.53 -3.36 -24.79
N GLU A 223 0.67 -3.00 -24.38
CA GLU A 223 1.30 -3.43 -23.13
C GLU A 223 1.10 -2.41 -22.00
N TRP A 224 0.67 -2.87 -20.85
CA TRP A 224 0.66 -2.05 -19.65
C TRP A 224 2.06 -1.99 -19.02
N ILE A 225 2.46 -0.80 -18.62
CA ILE A 225 3.76 -0.55 -17.99
C ILE A 225 3.53 0.27 -16.73
N VAL A 226 4.09 -0.21 -15.61
CA VAL A 226 4.24 0.58 -14.40
C VAL A 226 5.72 0.98 -14.30
N SER A 227 5.97 2.26 -14.23
CA SER A 227 7.32 2.80 -14.04
C SER A 227 7.39 3.72 -12.82
N ARG A 228 8.59 3.90 -12.31
CA ARG A 228 8.91 4.85 -11.24
C ARG A 228 10.26 5.49 -11.56
N ARG A 229 10.33 6.82 -11.61
CA ARG A 229 11.57 7.58 -11.94
C ARG A 229 12.26 7.07 -13.21
N GLY A 230 11.50 6.84 -14.27
CA GLY A 230 12.05 6.36 -15.56
C GLY A 230 12.44 4.88 -15.59
N LYS A 231 12.28 4.14 -14.48
CA LYS A 231 12.55 2.71 -14.37
C LYS A 231 11.27 1.89 -14.45
N VAL A 232 11.19 0.95 -15.38
CA VAL A 232 10.06 0.01 -15.46
C VAL A 232 10.17 -0.99 -14.32
N VAL A 233 9.10 -1.10 -13.52
CA VAL A 233 9.01 -2.03 -12.37
C VAL A 233 8.10 -3.22 -12.64
N TYR A 234 7.00 -3.00 -13.37
CA TYR A 234 6.08 -4.06 -13.80
C TYR A 234 5.66 -3.82 -15.24
N SER A 235 5.38 -4.90 -15.98
CA SER A 235 4.80 -4.84 -17.32
C SER A 235 3.89 -6.05 -17.57
N SER A 236 3.05 -5.98 -18.61
CA SER A 236 2.15 -7.08 -18.97
C SER A 236 2.92 -8.37 -19.27
N THR A 237 4.12 -8.27 -19.84
CA THR A 237 4.96 -9.41 -20.25
C THR A 237 6.15 -9.66 -19.33
N GLY A 238 6.36 -8.83 -18.31
CA GLY A 238 7.50 -8.98 -17.40
C GLY A 238 8.83 -8.98 -18.13
N PHE A 239 9.61 -10.06 -17.98
CA PHE A 239 10.91 -10.24 -18.64
C PHE A 239 10.81 -10.82 -20.06
N GLU A 240 9.65 -11.23 -20.51
CA GLU A 240 9.51 -11.66 -21.91
C GLU A 240 9.75 -10.49 -22.86
N ASN A 241 10.55 -10.74 -23.92
CA ASN A 241 10.88 -9.75 -24.94
C ASN A 241 11.64 -8.51 -24.43
N ILE A 242 12.39 -8.64 -23.33
CA ILE A 242 13.35 -7.63 -22.90
C ILE A 242 14.72 -7.95 -23.50
N ILE A 243 15.25 -7.04 -24.31
CA ILE A 243 16.63 -7.07 -24.77
C ILE A 243 17.44 -6.17 -23.85
N LYS A 244 18.50 -6.70 -23.25
CA LYS A 244 19.46 -5.94 -22.45
C LYS A 244 20.72 -5.74 -23.25
N ALA A 245 21.24 -4.53 -23.22
CA ALA A 245 22.51 -4.18 -23.89
C ALA A 245 23.27 -3.17 -23.02
N ASP A 246 24.56 -3.40 -22.88
CA ASP A 246 25.47 -2.51 -22.20
C ASP A 246 26.42 -1.89 -23.24
N PHE A 247 26.55 -0.57 -23.19
CA PHE A 247 27.29 0.22 -24.14
C PHE A 247 28.42 1.00 -23.44
N LYS A 248 29.49 1.25 -24.17
CA LYS A 248 30.62 2.04 -23.70
C LYS A 248 31.09 3.01 -24.76
N ASN A 249 31.44 4.23 -24.35
CA ASN A 249 32.03 5.22 -25.24
C ASN A 249 33.54 5.20 -25.17
N ASN A 250 34.19 6.00 -26.02
CA ASN A 250 35.63 6.15 -26.08
C ASN A 250 36.26 6.78 -24.82
N LYS A 251 35.46 7.43 -23.95
CA LYS A 251 35.93 7.98 -22.67
C LYS A 251 35.75 6.98 -21.52
N GLY A 252 35.20 5.80 -21.79
CA GLY A 252 34.96 4.78 -20.78
C GLY A 252 33.65 4.94 -20.03
N GLU A 253 32.81 5.91 -20.40
CA GLU A 253 31.48 6.07 -19.80
C GLU A 253 30.58 4.93 -20.26
N GLN A 254 29.74 4.43 -19.33
CA GLN A 254 28.85 3.31 -19.56
C GLN A 254 27.39 3.78 -19.68
N LEU A 255 26.64 3.10 -20.53
CA LEU A 255 25.23 3.25 -20.70
C LEU A 255 24.59 1.87 -20.70
N ALA A 256 23.63 1.62 -19.83
CA ALA A 256 22.84 0.40 -19.82
C ALA A 256 21.46 0.63 -20.42
N ALA A 257 21.02 -0.26 -21.29
CA ALA A 257 19.70 -0.19 -21.91
C ALA A 257 18.92 -1.48 -21.72
N LYS A 258 17.61 -1.35 -21.47
CA LYS A 258 16.62 -2.42 -21.49
C LYS A 258 15.54 -2.03 -22.49
N PHE A 259 15.43 -2.78 -23.56
CA PHE A 259 14.43 -2.56 -24.60
C PHE A 259 13.26 -3.50 -24.35
N PHE A 260 12.11 -2.96 -24.03
CA PHE A 260 10.83 -3.64 -23.91
C PHE A 260 10.18 -3.64 -25.31
N THR A 261 10.58 -4.59 -26.14
CA THR A 261 10.32 -4.54 -27.60
C THR A 261 8.83 -4.60 -27.93
N LYS A 262 8.04 -5.34 -27.17
CA LYS A 262 6.58 -5.40 -27.32
C LYS A 262 5.91 -4.08 -27.01
N ALA A 263 6.35 -3.44 -25.92
CA ALA A 263 5.81 -2.16 -25.48
C ALA A 263 6.34 -0.97 -26.33
N GLY A 264 7.40 -1.17 -27.10
CA GLY A 264 8.04 -0.07 -27.83
C GLY A 264 8.63 0.99 -26.92
N VAL A 265 9.15 0.58 -25.75
CA VAL A 265 9.83 1.50 -24.82
C VAL A 265 11.23 0.99 -24.50
N ALA A 266 12.12 1.92 -24.16
CA ALA A 266 13.45 1.61 -23.66
C ALA A 266 13.70 2.32 -22.32
N GLN A 267 14.18 1.58 -21.34
CA GLN A 267 14.78 2.15 -20.13
C GLN A 267 16.27 2.30 -20.39
N VAL A 268 16.77 3.51 -20.29
CA VAL A 268 18.19 3.84 -20.49
C VAL A 268 18.75 4.44 -19.21
N THR A 269 19.78 3.82 -18.67
CA THR A 269 20.53 4.33 -17.52
C THR A 269 21.85 4.92 -18.01
N TYR A 270 22.01 6.23 -17.89
CA TYR A 270 23.24 6.93 -18.24
C TYR A 270 23.61 7.93 -17.14
N LEU A 271 24.87 7.93 -16.72
CA LEU A 271 25.40 8.74 -15.61
C LEU A 271 24.56 8.61 -14.31
N GLY A 272 24.02 7.40 -14.04
CA GLY A 272 23.22 7.12 -12.85
C GLY A 272 21.77 7.60 -12.91
N VAL A 273 21.32 8.12 -14.05
CA VAL A 273 19.95 8.58 -14.26
C VAL A 273 19.20 7.59 -15.16
N ASP A 274 18.06 7.10 -14.68
CA ASP A 274 17.16 6.29 -15.47
C ASP A 274 16.22 7.16 -16.30
N ASN A 275 16.07 6.82 -17.58
CA ASN A 275 15.21 7.50 -18.54
C ASN A 275 14.32 6.48 -19.23
N LEU A 276 13.02 6.71 -19.25
CA LEU A 276 12.07 5.97 -20.06
C LEU A 276 11.89 6.68 -21.40
N LEU A 277 12.15 5.96 -22.49
CA LEU A 277 12.13 6.46 -23.86
C LEU A 277 11.09 5.69 -24.68
N TYR A 278 10.51 6.35 -25.65
CA TYR A 278 9.47 5.80 -26.53
C TYR A 278 10.00 5.62 -27.94
N GLN A 279 9.69 4.45 -28.51
CA GLN A 279 10.11 4.09 -29.86
C GLN A 279 9.47 5.03 -30.89
N TYR A 280 10.24 5.39 -31.90
CA TYR A 280 9.74 6.07 -33.08
C TYR A 280 10.33 5.46 -34.36
N VAL A 281 9.68 5.72 -35.50
CA VAL A 281 10.09 5.17 -36.79
C VAL A 281 11.38 5.83 -37.27
N THR A 282 12.38 5.02 -37.60
CA THR A 282 13.63 5.41 -38.18
C THR A 282 13.80 4.83 -39.59
N ALA A 283 14.60 5.43 -40.45
CA ALA A 283 14.90 4.90 -41.79
C ALA A 283 15.67 3.58 -41.72
N SER A 284 16.49 3.38 -40.69
CA SER A 284 17.21 2.12 -40.44
C SER A 284 17.60 2.03 -38.96
N GLY A 285 17.74 0.79 -38.44
CA GLY A 285 18.04 0.57 -37.03
C GLY A 285 16.86 0.87 -36.09
N TYR A 286 17.18 1.35 -34.90
CA TYR A 286 16.16 1.69 -33.89
C TYR A 286 16.31 3.12 -33.40
N GLY A 287 15.22 3.70 -32.91
CA GLY A 287 15.20 5.01 -32.28
C GLY A 287 14.23 5.07 -31.15
N TYR A 288 14.65 5.63 -30.01
CA TYR A 288 13.82 5.86 -28.82
C TYR A 288 14.14 7.24 -28.26
N LYS A 289 13.11 7.97 -27.85
CA LYS A 289 13.27 9.33 -27.30
C LYS A 289 12.27 9.67 -26.21
N ASN A 290 12.63 10.67 -25.43
CA ASN A 290 11.73 11.45 -24.58
C ASN A 290 12.01 12.94 -24.79
N SER A 291 11.56 13.80 -23.87
CA SER A 291 11.80 15.24 -23.94
C SER A 291 13.24 15.67 -23.67
N PHE A 292 14.11 14.77 -23.16
CA PHE A 292 15.46 15.08 -22.71
C PHE A 292 16.55 14.45 -23.58
N ILE A 293 16.35 13.21 -24.00
CA ILE A 293 17.34 12.45 -24.78
C ILE A 293 16.68 11.68 -25.94
N ASP A 294 17.46 11.52 -27.00
CA ASP A 294 17.17 10.70 -28.18
C ASP A 294 18.32 9.70 -28.37
N ILE A 295 18.01 8.40 -28.42
CA ILE A 295 18.97 7.37 -28.79
C ILE A 295 18.64 6.80 -30.16
N ARG A 296 19.66 6.61 -30.99
CA ARG A 296 19.58 5.94 -32.29
C ARG A 296 20.68 4.93 -32.38
N GLY A 297 20.34 3.73 -32.84
CA GLY A 297 21.35 2.70 -33.00
C GLY A 297 21.11 1.81 -34.21
N LYS A 298 22.18 1.21 -34.68
CA LYS A 298 22.21 0.22 -35.74
C LYS A 298 23.33 -0.77 -35.49
N GLY A 299 23.01 -2.06 -35.43
CA GLY A 299 24.00 -3.07 -35.06
C GLY A 299 24.49 -2.83 -33.63
N LYS A 300 25.81 -2.73 -33.45
CA LYS A 300 26.48 -2.50 -32.18
C LYS A 300 26.65 -1.02 -31.81
N ASP A 301 26.39 -0.13 -32.74
CA ASP A 301 26.63 1.30 -32.53
C ASP A 301 25.37 2.03 -32.15
N MET A 302 25.49 2.96 -31.20
CA MET A 302 24.43 3.79 -30.71
C MET A 302 24.90 5.21 -30.50
N THR A 303 24.11 6.20 -30.89
CA THR A 303 24.31 7.62 -30.63
C THR A 303 23.23 8.08 -29.63
N LEU A 304 23.68 8.74 -28.57
CA LEU A 304 22.79 9.45 -27.61
C LEU A 304 22.92 10.95 -27.89
N THR A 305 21.80 11.60 -28.13
CA THR A 305 21.69 13.05 -28.33
C THR A 305 20.88 13.68 -27.22
N PHE A 306 21.33 14.79 -26.66
CA PHE A 306 20.57 15.58 -25.72
C PHE A 306 19.62 16.52 -26.46
N VAL A 307 18.33 16.41 -26.23
CA VAL A 307 17.30 17.23 -26.91
C VAL A 307 17.54 18.72 -26.62
N GLY A 308 17.60 19.54 -27.66
CA GLY A 308 17.84 20.99 -27.55
C GLY A 308 19.32 21.36 -27.33
N LYS A 309 20.26 20.41 -27.45
CA LYS A 309 21.70 20.67 -27.42
C LYS A 309 22.36 20.08 -28.69
N ASP A 310 23.31 20.80 -29.28
CA ASP A 310 24.12 20.29 -30.39
C ASP A 310 25.23 19.35 -29.87
N SER A 311 24.89 18.42 -29.01
CA SER A 311 25.84 17.48 -28.43
C SER A 311 25.33 16.06 -28.51
N SER A 312 26.15 15.18 -29.03
CA SER A 312 25.91 13.75 -29.08
C SER A 312 27.08 12.96 -28.51
N VAL A 313 26.80 11.78 -28.04
CA VAL A 313 27.78 10.83 -27.52
C VAL A 313 27.60 9.51 -28.26
N GLU A 314 28.68 8.98 -28.80
CA GLU A 314 28.67 7.70 -29.50
C GLU A 314 29.09 6.59 -28.54
N PHE A 315 28.39 5.46 -28.64
CA PHE A 315 28.60 4.27 -27.84
C PHE A 315 28.69 3.03 -28.72
N THR A 316 29.39 2.02 -28.24
CA THR A 316 29.45 0.70 -28.87
C THR A 316 29.09 -0.37 -27.84
N GLU A 317 28.28 -1.34 -28.24
CA GLU A 317 27.86 -2.47 -27.42
C GLU A 317 29.03 -3.35 -27.02
N GLN A 318 29.09 -3.78 -25.79
CA GLN A 318 30.16 -4.56 -25.18
C GLN A 318 29.98 -6.07 -25.35
#